data_fcfd705276b948a4f931d5970353a27e
#
_entry.id   fcfd705276b948a4f931d5970353a27e
#
_cell.length_a   1.000
_cell.length_b   1.000
_cell.length_c   1.000
_cell.angle_alpha   90.00
_cell.angle_beta   90.00
_cell.angle_gamma   90.00
#
_symmetry.space_group_name_H-M   'P 1'
#
loop_
_entity.id
_entity.type
_entity.pdbx_description
1 polymer ?
#
loop_
_entity_poly.entity_id
_entity_poly.type
_entity_poly.pdbx_seq_one_letter_code
_entity_poly.pdbx_strand_id
1 'polypeptide(L)'
;MKLNKILFCAAMTSILPLQHAFSAPVNSVEVQVIDTNGGTSQLLLQKMSGSMQVVADQLFIDKDTAMITAAGEDYARLLTEIGDRVFTGYELTDVKLNVGETTQVKLYARPWNKVIEKPLIDLQFSGVEPQTAALLERRIPALHAQLEQAISGASVDAGDWAGGVLRKLVRSEVQAQLPEFKPAVDVLQENGRTVVQVVIYPVGQLVRNIRYELRSEAIPNVLLMKLKYKYAGECDKLRGLPVAYVQRHRQELEQQLLEKLMTEPEVKNYQLRPEIKITPGADLGVNIMIESDDYKIWFEGYGDIGRDKENLSGKAHLGKMISPHDEIFGEAEVILNNVQWRFGTGYTHYWGKSGWSYVRRIPIGDNNYRLEYSMSPKWRLRVEHFSGDNRNEFAVRYRIHEFLSAEYVYGGKDFYLRLIGNL
;
A
#
# COMPACT_ATOMS: atom_id res chain seq x y z
N MET A 1 80.93 -84.52 27.34
CA MET A 1 80.37 -85.91 27.30
C MET A 1 78.90 -85.86 27.77
N LYS A 2 78.00 -86.30 26.86
CA LYS A 2 76.60 -86.69 27.07
C LYS A 2 75.65 -85.71 27.72
N LEU A 3 74.74 -85.10 26.98
CA LEU A 3 73.37 -85.58 26.55
C LEU A 3 72.37 -85.65 27.64
N ASN A 4 71.35 -84.81 27.67
CA ASN A 4 69.99 -85.33 27.64
C ASN A 4 68.97 -84.19 27.21
N LYS A 5 68.20 -84.54 26.22
CA LYS A 5 67.06 -83.76 25.74
C LYS A 5 65.86 -83.95 26.65
N ILE A 6 65.18 -82.91 27.06
CA ILE A 6 63.80 -82.97 27.51
C ILE A 6 62.94 -82.13 26.56
N LEU A 7 62.01 -82.76 25.95
CA LEU A 7 60.98 -82.24 25.06
C LEU A 7 59.93 -81.57 25.96
N PHE A 8 59.66 -80.25 25.77
CA PHE A 8 58.52 -79.62 26.40
C PHE A 8 57.51 -79.27 25.27
N CYS A 9 56.40 -80.02 25.18
CA CYS A 9 55.28 -79.73 24.36
C CYS A 9 54.54 -78.47 24.91
N ALA A 10 54.70 -77.31 24.33
CA ALA A 10 53.87 -76.16 24.56
C ALA A 10 52.57 -76.23 23.72
N ALA A 11 51.45 -76.52 24.38
CA ALA A 11 50.15 -76.40 23.78
C ALA A 11 49.83 -74.87 23.55
N MET A 12 49.93 -74.43 22.34
CA MET A 12 49.41 -73.13 21.92
C MET A 12 47.87 -73.19 21.92
N THR A 13 47.25 -72.72 22.99
CA THR A 13 45.84 -72.29 22.95
C THR A 13 45.76 -71.03 22.18
N SER A 14 45.27 -71.11 20.95
CA SER A 14 44.89 -69.98 20.12
C SER A 14 43.65 -69.32 20.75
N ILE A 15 43.89 -68.21 21.48
CA ILE A 15 42.86 -67.27 21.88
C ILE A 15 42.51 -66.52 20.57
N LEU A 16 41.42 -66.88 19.90
CA LEU A 16 40.78 -66.06 18.91
C LEU A 16 40.27 -64.78 19.63
N PRO A 17 40.73 -63.60 19.23
CA PRO A 17 40.09 -62.41 19.74
C PRO A 17 38.66 -62.42 19.21
N LEU A 18 37.66 -62.49 20.08
CA LEU A 18 36.33 -62.04 19.77
C LEU A 18 36.48 -60.56 19.34
N GLN A 19 36.55 -60.33 18.05
CA GLN A 19 36.31 -59.01 17.51
C GLN A 19 34.87 -58.64 17.87
N HIS A 20 34.68 -57.97 18.98
CA HIS A 20 33.47 -57.17 19.16
C HIS A 20 33.55 -56.13 18.05
N ALA A 21 32.77 -56.34 17.00
CA ALA A 21 32.52 -55.31 16.01
C ALA A 21 31.89 -54.13 16.79
N PHE A 22 32.73 -53.18 17.16
CA PHE A 22 32.22 -51.88 17.65
C PHE A 22 31.44 -51.28 16.48
N SER A 23 30.14 -51.42 16.51
CA SER A 23 29.23 -50.76 15.61
C SER A 23 29.26 -49.32 15.96
N ALA A 24 29.43 -48.43 14.96
CA ALA A 24 29.45 -47.01 15.15
C ALA A 24 28.05 -46.49 15.56
N PRO A 25 27.97 -45.54 16.48
CA PRO A 25 26.68 -44.89 16.80
C PRO A 25 26.20 -44.08 15.58
N VAL A 26 24.86 -43.91 15.49
CA VAL A 26 24.25 -43.03 14.46
C VAL A 26 24.47 -41.60 14.92
N ASN A 27 25.18 -40.82 14.10
CA ASN A 27 25.50 -39.42 14.34
C ASN A 27 24.45 -38.45 13.77
N SER A 28 23.81 -38.88 12.66
CA SER A 28 22.78 -38.08 11.98
C SER A 28 21.77 -38.95 11.27
N VAL A 29 20.57 -38.42 11.09
CA VAL A 29 19.50 -39.08 10.33
C VAL A 29 19.04 -38.14 9.23
N GLU A 30 18.77 -38.67 8.04
CA GLU A 30 18.17 -37.95 6.92
C GLU A 30 16.85 -38.63 6.54
N VAL A 31 15.75 -37.87 6.58
CA VAL A 31 14.42 -38.39 6.25
C VAL A 31 13.92 -37.78 4.96
N GLN A 32 13.49 -38.62 4.04
CA GLN A 32 12.87 -38.24 2.78
C GLN A 32 11.52 -38.96 2.63
N VAL A 33 10.46 -38.17 2.41
CA VAL A 33 9.15 -38.68 1.99
C VAL A 33 9.02 -38.58 0.47
N ILE A 34 8.58 -39.67 -0.14
CA ILE A 34 8.43 -39.81 -1.60
C ILE A 34 6.99 -40.18 -1.89
N ASP A 35 6.32 -39.39 -2.72
CA ASP A 35 4.97 -39.73 -3.21
C ASP A 35 5.10 -40.78 -4.34
N THR A 36 4.49 -41.93 -4.14
CA THR A 36 4.47 -43.02 -5.12
C THR A 36 3.64 -42.72 -6.35
N ASN A 37 2.64 -41.82 -6.23
CA ASN A 37 1.78 -41.40 -7.34
C ASN A 37 2.29 -40.14 -8.06
N GLY A 38 3.24 -39.42 -7.47
CA GLY A 38 3.91 -38.27 -8.07
C GLY A 38 3.06 -36.99 -8.17
N GLY A 39 1.91 -36.92 -7.48
CA GLY A 39 1.00 -35.76 -7.55
C GLY A 39 1.13 -34.74 -6.42
N THR A 40 1.64 -35.17 -5.26
CA THR A 40 1.77 -34.31 -4.07
C THR A 40 2.84 -33.25 -4.24
N SER A 41 2.54 -32.01 -3.86
CA SER A 41 3.51 -30.91 -3.98
C SER A 41 4.77 -31.11 -3.14
N GLN A 42 5.88 -30.62 -3.63
CA GLN A 42 7.19 -30.68 -2.93
C GLN A 42 7.13 -30.02 -1.54
N LEU A 43 6.33 -28.96 -1.40
CA LEU A 43 6.18 -28.26 -0.14
C LEU A 43 5.54 -29.13 0.94
N LEU A 44 4.53 -29.93 0.57
CA LEU A 44 3.90 -30.90 1.47
C LEU A 44 4.83 -32.06 1.79
N LEU A 45 5.54 -32.60 0.78
CA LEU A 45 6.53 -33.67 1.00
C LEU A 45 7.68 -33.23 1.92
N GLN A 46 8.16 -32.00 1.76
CA GLN A 46 9.15 -31.43 2.68
C GLN A 46 8.61 -31.28 4.11
N LYS A 47 7.35 -30.89 4.27
CA LYS A 47 6.71 -30.82 5.58
C LYS A 47 6.58 -32.19 6.22
N MET A 48 6.17 -33.19 5.47
CA MET A 48 6.11 -34.58 5.93
C MET A 48 7.49 -35.09 6.34
N SER A 49 8.49 -34.87 5.49
CA SER A 49 9.90 -35.24 5.78
C SER A 49 10.40 -34.59 7.06
N GLY A 50 10.18 -33.26 7.22
CA GLY A 50 10.59 -32.53 8.42
C GLY A 50 9.84 -32.96 9.69
N SER A 51 8.58 -33.41 9.59
CA SER A 51 7.86 -33.96 10.75
C SER A 51 8.39 -35.33 11.14
N MET A 52 8.68 -36.20 10.17
CA MET A 52 9.27 -37.53 10.45
C MET A 52 10.74 -37.44 10.83
N GLN A 53 11.45 -36.39 10.43
CA GLN A 53 12.84 -36.14 10.86
C GLN A 53 12.94 -36.07 12.37
N VAL A 54 12.04 -35.31 13.03
CA VAL A 54 12.01 -35.20 14.50
C VAL A 54 11.79 -36.55 15.15
N VAL A 55 10.93 -37.39 14.59
CA VAL A 55 10.67 -38.75 15.09
C VAL A 55 11.88 -39.65 14.89
N ALA A 56 12.45 -39.63 13.71
CA ALA A 56 13.62 -40.46 13.38
C ALA A 56 14.86 -40.07 14.17
N ASP A 57 15.09 -38.79 14.43
CA ASP A 57 16.16 -38.30 15.28
C ASP A 57 16.05 -38.89 16.70
N GLN A 58 14.86 -38.89 17.28
CA GLN A 58 14.60 -39.48 18.61
C GLN A 58 14.77 -41.00 18.63
N LEU A 59 14.46 -41.68 17.52
CA LEU A 59 14.54 -43.12 17.43
C LEU A 59 15.95 -43.63 17.20
N PHE A 60 16.79 -42.91 16.46
CA PHE A 60 18.03 -43.45 15.92
C PHE A 60 19.31 -42.77 16.42
N ILE A 61 19.30 -41.48 16.74
CA ILE A 61 20.51 -40.77 17.17
C ILE A 61 21.07 -41.41 18.44
N ASP A 62 22.39 -41.55 18.52
CA ASP A 62 23.18 -42.17 19.60
C ASP A 62 22.93 -43.67 19.80
N LYS A 63 22.17 -44.33 18.92
CA LYS A 63 21.99 -45.78 18.96
C LYS A 63 23.00 -46.50 18.08
N ASP A 64 23.33 -47.73 18.49
CA ASP A 64 24.24 -48.60 17.80
C ASP A 64 23.63 -49.04 16.43
N THR A 65 24.38 -48.89 15.32
CA THR A 65 23.96 -49.27 13.97
C THR A 65 23.63 -50.76 13.87
N ALA A 66 24.31 -51.65 14.58
CA ALA A 66 24.00 -53.07 14.59
C ALA A 66 22.66 -53.39 15.27
N MET A 67 22.33 -52.67 16.36
CA MET A 67 20.98 -52.80 16.97
C MET A 67 19.85 -52.37 16.05
N ILE A 68 20.05 -51.26 15.38
CA ILE A 68 19.02 -50.74 14.44
C ILE A 68 18.88 -51.71 13.27
N THR A 69 19.98 -52.23 12.71
CA THR A 69 19.96 -53.20 11.60
C THR A 69 19.23 -54.48 11.99
N ALA A 70 19.50 -54.99 13.22
CA ALA A 70 18.85 -56.20 13.73
C ALA A 70 17.34 -56.03 13.96
N ALA A 71 16.89 -54.84 14.38
CA ALA A 71 15.50 -54.52 14.61
C ALA A 71 14.85 -53.68 13.48
N GLY A 72 15.43 -53.70 12.26
CA GLY A 72 15.04 -52.82 11.15
C GLY A 72 13.59 -52.92 10.75
N GLU A 73 13.00 -54.13 10.76
CA GLU A 73 11.58 -54.34 10.47
C GLU A 73 10.66 -53.75 11.54
N ASP A 74 11.05 -53.82 12.83
CA ASP A 74 10.27 -53.25 13.91
C ASP A 74 10.30 -51.74 13.89
N TYR A 75 11.47 -51.12 13.58
CA TYR A 75 11.58 -49.68 13.37
C TYR A 75 10.79 -49.19 12.15
N ALA A 76 10.83 -49.96 11.05
CA ALA A 76 10.05 -49.63 9.84
C ALA A 76 8.56 -49.65 10.13
N ARG A 77 8.07 -50.68 10.84
CA ARG A 77 6.66 -50.79 11.28
C ARG A 77 6.26 -49.64 12.21
N LEU A 78 7.12 -49.29 13.19
CA LEU A 78 6.86 -48.16 14.09
C LEU A 78 6.77 -46.83 13.35
N LEU A 79 7.69 -46.57 12.40
CA LEU A 79 7.65 -45.37 11.54
C LEU A 79 6.40 -45.32 10.67
N THR A 80 5.94 -46.46 10.15
CA THR A 80 4.68 -46.57 9.39
C THR A 80 3.49 -46.19 10.27
N GLU A 81 3.38 -46.80 11.48
CA GLU A 81 2.27 -46.51 12.41
C GLU A 81 2.25 -45.04 12.85
N ILE A 82 3.40 -44.43 13.10
CA ILE A 82 3.50 -43.02 13.45
C ILE A 82 3.11 -42.16 12.25
N GLY A 83 3.64 -42.43 11.07
CA GLY A 83 3.36 -41.70 9.86
C GLY A 83 1.88 -41.71 9.47
N ASP A 84 1.22 -42.87 9.54
CA ASP A 84 -0.21 -43.01 9.24
C ASP A 84 -1.09 -42.22 10.23
N ARG A 85 -0.65 -42.08 11.48
CA ARG A 85 -1.36 -41.25 12.48
C ARG A 85 -1.11 -39.74 12.31
N VAL A 86 0.09 -39.37 11.88
CA VAL A 86 0.49 -37.95 11.74
C VAL A 86 -0.01 -37.37 10.43
N PHE A 87 0.00 -38.14 9.35
CA PHE A 87 -0.34 -37.66 8.00
C PHE A 87 -1.73 -38.17 7.57
N THR A 88 -2.76 -37.70 8.28
CA THR A 88 -4.16 -37.97 7.86
C THR A 88 -4.32 -37.66 6.38
N GLY A 89 -4.90 -38.56 5.60
CA GLY A 89 -5.02 -38.42 4.16
C GLY A 89 -3.94 -39.14 3.36
N TYR A 90 -2.92 -39.71 4.03
CA TYR A 90 -1.86 -40.47 3.38
C TYR A 90 -1.64 -41.81 4.08
N GLU A 91 -1.23 -42.81 3.32
CA GLU A 91 -0.82 -44.14 3.76
C GLU A 91 0.66 -44.29 3.44
N LEU A 92 1.46 -44.76 4.41
CA LEU A 92 2.83 -45.16 4.17
C LEU A 92 2.88 -46.59 3.64
N THR A 93 3.23 -46.74 2.37
CA THR A 93 3.23 -48.04 1.68
C THR A 93 4.53 -48.84 1.89
N ASP A 94 5.64 -48.18 2.14
CA ASP A 94 6.96 -48.80 2.34
C ASP A 94 7.86 -47.85 3.13
N VAL A 95 8.75 -48.43 3.95
CA VAL A 95 9.80 -47.70 4.70
C VAL A 95 11.14 -48.39 4.46
N LYS A 96 12.08 -47.67 3.90
CA LYS A 96 13.44 -48.17 3.65
C LYS A 96 14.43 -47.49 4.56
N LEU A 97 15.12 -48.27 5.34
CA LEU A 97 16.19 -47.86 6.24
C LEU A 97 17.55 -48.23 5.62
N ASN A 98 18.41 -47.23 5.45
CA ASN A 98 19.83 -47.46 5.12
C ASN A 98 20.67 -47.01 6.32
N VAL A 99 21.03 -47.99 7.12
CA VAL A 99 21.63 -47.78 8.44
C VAL A 99 23.14 -47.54 8.33
N GLY A 100 23.62 -46.47 8.90
CA GLY A 100 25.03 -46.09 8.94
C GLY A 100 25.26 -44.97 9.97
N GLU A 101 26.46 -44.41 10.04
CA GLU A 101 26.74 -43.24 10.85
C GLU A 101 25.81 -42.06 10.47
N THR A 102 25.47 -41.94 9.23
CA THR A 102 24.34 -41.15 8.70
C THR A 102 23.28 -42.13 8.22
N THR A 103 22.22 -42.28 9.01
CA THR A 103 21.11 -43.18 8.69
C THR A 103 20.12 -42.49 7.77
N GLN A 104 19.82 -43.09 6.62
CA GLN A 104 18.83 -42.56 5.66
C GLN A 104 17.51 -43.32 5.81
N VAL A 105 16.43 -42.59 5.97
CA VAL A 105 15.05 -43.06 6.08
C VAL A 105 14.26 -42.60 4.88
N LYS A 106 13.85 -43.50 4.02
CA LYS A 106 12.97 -43.20 2.88
C LYS A 106 11.58 -43.74 3.16
N LEU A 107 10.62 -42.85 3.21
CA LEU A 107 9.19 -43.14 3.47
C LEU A 107 8.44 -43.00 2.15
N TYR A 108 7.79 -44.05 1.69
CA TYR A 108 6.97 -44.03 0.49
C TYR A 108 5.52 -43.84 0.90
N ALA A 109 4.96 -42.69 0.51
CA ALA A 109 3.60 -42.30 0.85
C ALA A 109 2.72 -42.25 -0.41
N ARG A 110 1.44 -42.54 -0.26
CA ARG A 110 0.44 -42.27 -1.28
C ARG A 110 -0.80 -41.65 -0.64
N PRO A 111 -1.47 -40.71 -1.33
CA PRO A 111 -2.73 -40.18 -0.86
C PRO A 111 -3.79 -41.30 -0.89
N TRP A 112 -4.57 -41.40 0.17
CA TRP A 112 -5.78 -42.25 0.15
C TRP A 112 -6.99 -41.39 -0.34
N ASN A 113 -8.03 -42.03 -0.83
CA ASN A 113 -9.25 -41.38 -1.34
C ASN A 113 -8.99 -40.42 -2.51
N LYS A 114 -9.83 -39.38 -2.59
CA LYS A 114 -9.76 -38.35 -3.63
C LYS A 114 -8.63 -37.38 -3.39
N VAL A 115 -7.99 -37.01 -4.47
CA VAL A 115 -6.97 -35.92 -4.47
C VAL A 115 -7.59 -34.61 -4.92
N ILE A 116 -7.00 -33.51 -4.47
CA ILE A 116 -7.38 -32.16 -4.86
C ILE A 116 -6.79 -31.88 -6.25
N GLU A 117 -7.62 -31.93 -7.29
CA GLU A 117 -7.16 -31.66 -8.65
C GLU A 117 -7.05 -30.17 -8.92
N LYS A 118 -8.08 -29.40 -8.55
CA LYS A 118 -8.16 -27.96 -8.79
C LYS A 118 -8.85 -27.26 -7.60
N PRO A 119 -8.06 -26.69 -6.69
CA PRO A 119 -8.61 -25.94 -5.58
C PRO A 119 -9.22 -24.62 -6.06
N LEU A 120 -10.25 -24.13 -5.36
CA LEU A 120 -10.72 -22.76 -5.50
C LEU A 120 -9.99 -21.88 -4.49
N ILE A 121 -9.30 -20.87 -4.96
CA ILE A 121 -8.63 -19.91 -4.09
C ILE A 121 -9.54 -18.67 -3.96
N ASP A 122 -10.02 -18.42 -2.75
CA ASP A 122 -10.83 -17.26 -2.40
C ASP A 122 -9.98 -16.28 -1.58
N LEU A 123 -9.48 -15.23 -2.24
CA LEU A 123 -8.63 -14.20 -1.64
C LEU A 123 -9.46 -12.94 -1.38
N GLN A 124 -9.57 -12.55 -0.12
CA GLN A 124 -10.36 -11.40 0.30
C GLN A 124 -9.55 -10.45 1.19
N PHE A 125 -9.71 -9.14 0.96
CA PHE A 125 -9.22 -8.09 1.85
C PHE A 125 -10.38 -7.55 2.69
N SER A 126 -10.32 -7.76 3.99
CA SER A 126 -11.35 -7.29 4.91
C SER A 126 -11.13 -5.85 5.35
N GLY A 127 -12.18 -5.06 5.43
CA GLY A 127 -12.13 -3.70 5.97
C GLY A 127 -11.58 -2.63 5.05
N VAL A 128 -11.36 -2.93 3.76
CA VAL A 128 -10.96 -1.98 2.72
C VAL A 128 -11.97 -1.99 1.56
N GLU A 129 -12.02 -0.89 0.82
CA GLU A 129 -12.88 -0.78 -0.36
C GLU A 129 -12.48 -1.78 -1.47
N PRO A 130 -13.43 -2.33 -2.26
CA PRO A 130 -13.12 -3.34 -3.28
C PRO A 130 -12.07 -2.91 -4.30
N GLN A 131 -12.06 -1.64 -4.69
CA GLN A 131 -11.08 -1.11 -5.63
C GLN A 131 -9.67 -1.04 -5.01
N THR A 132 -9.59 -0.74 -3.73
CA THR A 132 -8.35 -0.75 -2.96
C THR A 132 -7.87 -2.18 -2.74
N ALA A 133 -8.77 -3.12 -2.48
CA ALA A 133 -8.46 -4.55 -2.39
C ALA A 133 -7.79 -5.06 -3.67
N ALA A 134 -8.33 -4.70 -4.84
CA ALA A 134 -7.75 -5.07 -6.14
C ALA A 134 -6.34 -4.46 -6.37
N LEU A 135 -6.05 -3.29 -5.81
CA LEU A 135 -4.70 -2.71 -5.84
C LEU A 135 -3.72 -3.45 -4.91
N LEU A 136 -4.19 -3.87 -3.74
CA LEU A 136 -3.39 -4.64 -2.79
C LEU A 136 -3.09 -6.05 -3.32
N GLU A 137 -4.05 -6.69 -3.98
CA GLU A 137 -3.89 -8.00 -4.61
C GLU A 137 -2.76 -8.01 -5.66
N ARG A 138 -2.61 -6.92 -6.41
CA ARG A 138 -1.51 -6.75 -7.38
C ARG A 138 -0.12 -6.71 -6.74
N ARG A 139 -0.02 -6.51 -5.42
CA ARG A 139 1.24 -6.55 -4.67
C ARG A 139 1.71 -7.97 -4.36
N ILE A 140 0.80 -8.94 -4.43
CA ILE A 140 1.04 -10.36 -4.14
C ILE A 140 0.61 -11.23 -5.34
N PRO A 141 1.10 -10.94 -6.56
CA PRO A 141 0.59 -11.56 -7.80
C PRO A 141 0.83 -13.06 -7.86
N ALA A 142 1.88 -13.55 -7.22
CA ALA A 142 2.26 -14.95 -7.23
C ALA A 142 1.46 -15.81 -6.23
N LEU A 143 0.81 -15.19 -5.24
CA LEU A 143 0.19 -15.90 -4.12
C LEU A 143 -0.87 -16.92 -4.58
N HIS A 144 -1.73 -16.52 -5.52
CA HIS A 144 -2.78 -17.41 -6.04
C HIS A 144 -2.20 -18.69 -6.66
N ALA A 145 -1.22 -18.55 -7.56
CA ALA A 145 -0.57 -19.68 -8.23
C ALA A 145 0.23 -20.55 -7.24
N GLN A 146 0.90 -19.93 -6.26
CA GLN A 146 1.64 -20.64 -5.22
C GLN A 146 0.71 -21.49 -4.34
N LEU A 147 -0.47 -20.96 -3.97
CA LEU A 147 -1.45 -21.70 -3.19
C LEU A 147 -2.06 -22.86 -3.97
N GLU A 148 -2.41 -22.63 -5.23
CA GLU A 148 -2.89 -23.68 -6.13
C GLU A 148 -1.86 -24.81 -6.26
N GLN A 149 -0.60 -24.47 -6.54
CA GLN A 149 0.49 -25.43 -6.65
C GLN A 149 0.78 -26.16 -5.34
N ALA A 150 0.68 -25.45 -4.20
CA ALA A 150 1.00 -26.01 -2.89
C ALA A 150 0.04 -27.14 -2.45
N ILE A 151 -1.24 -27.06 -2.83
CA ILE A 151 -2.26 -28.02 -2.36
C ILE A 151 -2.75 -28.99 -3.45
N SER A 152 -2.50 -28.71 -4.73
CA SER A 152 -2.85 -29.63 -5.82
C SER A 152 -2.17 -30.97 -5.64
N GLY A 153 -2.92 -32.07 -5.91
CA GLY A 153 -2.44 -33.44 -5.75
C GLY A 153 -2.44 -33.96 -4.30
N ALA A 154 -2.73 -33.10 -3.32
CA ALA A 154 -2.89 -33.54 -1.93
C ALA A 154 -4.20 -34.32 -1.75
N SER A 155 -4.23 -35.24 -0.76
CA SER A 155 -5.48 -35.85 -0.34
C SER A 155 -6.46 -34.81 0.20
N VAL A 156 -7.75 -34.96 -0.12
CA VAL A 156 -8.81 -34.12 0.44
C VAL A 156 -8.83 -34.18 1.97
N ASP A 157 -8.50 -35.33 2.56
CA ASP A 157 -8.48 -35.54 4.00
C ASP A 157 -7.26 -34.92 4.69
N ALA A 158 -6.28 -34.45 3.92
CA ALA A 158 -5.08 -33.78 4.44
C ALA A 158 -5.30 -32.29 4.81
N GLY A 159 -6.52 -31.76 4.67
CA GLY A 159 -6.85 -30.34 4.80
C GLY A 159 -6.33 -29.69 6.09
N ASP A 160 -6.44 -30.35 7.22
CA ASP A 160 -6.03 -29.80 8.51
C ASP A 160 -4.52 -29.50 8.62
N TRP A 161 -3.67 -30.49 8.35
CA TRP A 161 -2.23 -30.31 8.45
C TRP A 161 -1.65 -29.58 7.24
N ALA A 162 -2.19 -29.80 6.02
CA ALA A 162 -1.82 -29.05 4.82
C ALA A 162 -2.17 -27.57 4.96
N GLY A 163 -3.31 -27.24 5.60
CA GLY A 163 -3.67 -25.87 5.95
C GLY A 163 -2.60 -25.14 6.79
N GLY A 164 -1.87 -25.89 7.64
CA GLY A 164 -0.71 -25.35 8.38
C GLY A 164 0.44 -24.91 7.48
N VAL A 165 0.68 -25.63 6.39
CA VAL A 165 1.68 -25.29 5.36
C VAL A 165 1.26 -24.04 4.60
N LEU A 166 -0.01 -23.99 4.16
CA LEU A 166 -0.57 -22.84 3.45
C LEU A 166 -0.55 -21.59 4.33
N ARG A 167 -0.90 -21.68 5.62
CA ARG A 167 -0.81 -20.56 6.57
C ARG A 167 0.61 -19.99 6.65
N LYS A 168 1.64 -20.85 6.67
CA LYS A 168 3.03 -20.40 6.70
C LYS A 168 3.42 -19.70 5.40
N LEU A 169 3.05 -20.25 4.24
CA LEU A 169 3.32 -19.69 2.92
C LEU A 169 2.67 -18.31 2.78
N VAL A 170 1.36 -18.21 3.04
CA VAL A 170 0.63 -16.94 2.94
C VAL A 170 1.19 -15.89 3.90
N ARG A 171 1.49 -16.31 5.14
CA ARG A 171 2.08 -15.38 6.12
C ARG A 171 3.42 -14.83 5.67
N SER A 172 4.30 -15.67 5.13
CA SER A 172 5.61 -15.22 4.66
C SER A 172 5.49 -14.24 3.48
N GLU A 173 4.60 -14.52 2.53
CA GLU A 173 4.38 -13.66 1.36
C GLU A 173 3.73 -12.33 1.74
N VAL A 174 2.66 -12.38 2.55
CA VAL A 174 1.98 -11.17 3.02
C VAL A 174 2.92 -10.32 3.88
N GLN A 175 3.72 -10.94 4.78
CA GLN A 175 4.65 -10.19 5.62
C GLN A 175 5.78 -9.54 4.81
N ALA A 176 6.20 -10.14 3.70
CA ALA A 176 7.23 -9.58 2.83
C ALA A 176 6.71 -8.37 2.03
N GLN A 177 5.50 -8.45 1.47
CA GLN A 177 4.95 -7.44 0.57
C GLN A 177 4.03 -6.43 1.27
N LEU A 178 3.25 -6.88 2.24
CA LEU A 178 2.22 -6.13 2.95
C LEU A 178 2.35 -6.31 4.47
N PRO A 179 3.46 -5.90 5.10
CA PRO A 179 3.71 -6.12 6.53
C PRO A 179 2.68 -5.48 7.47
N GLU A 180 1.90 -4.52 6.98
CA GLU A 180 0.81 -3.87 7.71
C GLU A 180 -0.49 -4.68 7.70
N PHE A 181 -0.46 -5.89 7.12
CA PHE A 181 -1.61 -6.78 7.05
C PHE A 181 -1.29 -8.13 7.67
N LYS A 182 -2.32 -8.81 8.12
CA LYS A 182 -2.24 -10.18 8.63
C LYS A 182 -3.21 -11.08 7.88
N PRO A 183 -2.76 -12.25 7.41
CA PRO A 183 -3.65 -13.21 6.79
C PRO A 183 -4.23 -14.19 7.82
N ALA A 184 -5.47 -14.63 7.58
CA ALA A 184 -6.06 -15.85 8.07
C ALA A 184 -6.28 -16.79 6.87
N VAL A 185 -6.02 -18.08 7.06
CA VAL A 185 -6.13 -19.08 5.99
C VAL A 185 -6.88 -20.28 6.54
N ASP A 186 -7.96 -20.66 5.87
CA ASP A 186 -8.77 -21.84 6.14
C ASP A 186 -8.91 -22.68 4.86
N VAL A 187 -8.97 -24.02 5.05
CA VAL A 187 -9.18 -24.96 3.97
C VAL A 187 -10.51 -25.64 4.23
N LEU A 188 -11.47 -25.39 3.35
CA LEU A 188 -12.83 -25.87 3.49
C LEU A 188 -13.20 -26.85 2.38
N GLN A 189 -14.13 -27.75 2.66
CA GLN A 189 -14.74 -28.61 1.64
C GLN A 189 -16.17 -28.14 1.38
N GLU A 190 -16.41 -27.52 0.24
CA GLU A 190 -17.70 -26.98 -0.15
C GLU A 190 -18.18 -27.64 -1.46
N ASN A 191 -19.36 -28.24 -1.43
CA ASN A 191 -19.95 -28.87 -2.61
C ASN A 191 -19.03 -29.87 -3.34
N GLY A 192 -18.19 -30.59 -2.58
CA GLY A 192 -17.22 -31.55 -3.11
C GLY A 192 -15.97 -30.93 -3.77
N ARG A 193 -15.72 -29.64 -3.55
CA ARG A 193 -14.53 -28.94 -3.97
C ARG A 193 -13.76 -28.40 -2.76
N THR A 194 -12.46 -28.40 -2.86
CA THR A 194 -11.60 -27.77 -1.86
C THR A 194 -11.52 -26.28 -2.13
N VAL A 195 -11.87 -25.48 -1.12
CA VAL A 195 -11.77 -24.01 -1.13
C VAL A 195 -10.69 -23.60 -0.14
N VAL A 196 -9.69 -22.89 -0.63
CA VAL A 196 -8.68 -22.23 0.22
C VAL A 196 -9.10 -20.78 0.40
N GLN A 197 -9.69 -20.49 1.55
CA GLN A 197 -10.12 -19.16 1.91
C GLN A 197 -8.97 -18.40 2.57
N VAL A 198 -8.58 -17.26 1.99
CA VAL A 198 -7.54 -16.37 2.51
C VAL A 198 -8.16 -15.01 2.79
N VAL A 199 -8.25 -14.65 4.05
CA VAL A 199 -8.74 -13.33 4.48
C VAL A 199 -7.56 -12.52 4.99
N ILE A 200 -7.27 -11.41 4.31
CA ILE A 200 -6.20 -10.48 4.68
C ILE A 200 -6.84 -9.24 5.32
N TYR A 201 -6.47 -8.95 6.54
CA TYR A 201 -7.01 -7.82 7.29
C TYR A 201 -5.93 -6.85 7.73
N PRO A 202 -6.23 -5.53 7.74
CA PRO A 202 -5.29 -4.50 8.11
C PRO A 202 -4.98 -4.53 9.60
N VAL A 203 -3.77 -4.14 9.99
CA VAL A 203 -3.29 -4.12 11.38
C VAL A 203 -2.79 -2.73 11.73
N GLY A 204 -2.97 -2.36 13.00
CA GLY A 204 -2.53 -1.08 13.52
C GLY A 204 -3.59 0.01 13.36
N GLN A 205 -3.13 1.26 13.30
CA GLN A 205 -4.01 2.41 13.13
C GLN A 205 -4.50 2.50 11.68
N LEU A 206 -5.82 2.61 11.49
CA LEU A 206 -6.44 2.69 10.18
C LEU A 206 -6.83 4.14 9.84
N VAL A 207 -6.85 4.43 8.56
CA VAL A 207 -7.45 5.65 7.99
C VAL A 207 -8.96 5.58 8.20
N ARG A 208 -9.50 6.45 9.05
CA ARG A 208 -10.94 6.53 9.37
C ARG A 208 -11.63 7.64 8.61
N ASN A 209 -11.03 8.82 8.63
CA ASN A 209 -11.55 10.00 7.98
C ASN A 209 -10.55 10.53 6.96
N ILE A 210 -11.07 11.12 5.88
CA ILE A 210 -10.24 11.75 4.87
C ILE A 210 -10.64 13.22 4.81
N ARG A 211 -9.68 14.10 5.09
CA ARG A 211 -9.80 15.54 4.89
C ARG A 211 -9.22 15.89 3.53
N TYR A 212 -10.10 16.26 2.64
CA TYR A 212 -9.77 16.59 1.28
C TYR A 212 -9.87 18.09 1.05
N GLU A 213 -8.77 18.69 0.62
CA GLU A 213 -8.70 20.09 0.23
C GLU A 213 -8.18 20.20 -1.19
N LEU A 214 -8.97 20.85 -2.05
CA LEU A 214 -8.58 21.21 -3.40
C LEU A 214 -8.62 22.73 -3.51
N ARG A 215 -7.47 23.34 -3.84
CA ARG A 215 -7.29 24.80 -3.90
C ARG A 215 -6.59 25.19 -5.17
N SER A 216 -6.93 26.37 -5.69
CA SER A 216 -6.21 27.06 -6.75
C SER A 216 -6.14 28.56 -6.44
N GLU A 217 -5.03 29.20 -6.80
CA GLU A 217 -4.92 30.66 -6.83
C GLU A 217 -5.12 31.19 -8.27
N ALA A 218 -5.12 30.29 -9.26
CA ALA A 218 -5.23 30.64 -10.68
C ALA A 218 -6.63 30.45 -11.25
N ILE A 219 -7.45 29.57 -10.67
CA ILE A 219 -8.76 29.18 -11.20
C ILE A 219 -9.82 29.29 -10.10
N PRO A 220 -11.02 29.85 -10.40
CA PRO A 220 -12.10 30.00 -9.42
C PRO A 220 -12.57 28.67 -8.85
N ASN A 221 -12.90 28.66 -7.56
CA ASN A 221 -13.40 27.47 -6.88
C ASN A 221 -14.69 26.93 -7.53
N VAL A 222 -15.53 27.80 -8.08
CA VAL A 222 -16.77 27.39 -8.78
C VAL A 222 -16.47 26.50 -10.01
N LEU A 223 -15.41 26.76 -10.73
CA LEU A 223 -14.97 25.92 -11.87
C LEU A 223 -14.34 24.61 -11.42
N LEU A 224 -13.73 24.61 -10.24
CA LEU A 224 -13.11 23.42 -9.64
C LEU A 224 -14.10 22.55 -8.85
N MET A 225 -15.31 23.06 -8.57
CA MET A 225 -16.28 22.37 -7.72
C MET A 225 -16.64 20.98 -8.24
N LYS A 226 -16.87 20.84 -9.55
CA LYS A 226 -17.17 19.56 -10.19
C LYS A 226 -16.01 18.57 -10.03
N LEU A 227 -14.78 19.05 -10.23
CA LEU A 227 -13.55 18.30 -10.03
C LEU A 227 -13.40 17.89 -8.56
N LYS A 228 -13.69 18.80 -7.64
CA LYS A 228 -13.63 18.56 -6.18
C LYS A 228 -14.53 17.39 -5.77
N TYR A 229 -15.78 17.35 -6.19
CA TYR A 229 -16.71 16.26 -5.85
C TYR A 229 -16.29 14.92 -6.45
N LYS A 230 -15.91 14.91 -7.70
CA LYS A 230 -15.46 13.69 -8.37
C LYS A 230 -14.21 13.12 -7.73
N TYR A 231 -13.27 13.98 -7.37
CA TYR A 231 -11.98 13.56 -6.85
C TYR A 231 -12.02 13.17 -5.38
N ALA A 232 -12.96 13.71 -4.60
CA ALA A 232 -13.21 13.27 -3.23
C ALA A 232 -13.51 11.77 -3.17
N GLY A 233 -14.31 11.24 -4.13
CA GLY A 233 -14.59 9.81 -4.27
C GLY A 233 -13.35 8.94 -4.55
N GLU A 234 -12.35 9.48 -5.27
CA GLU A 234 -11.08 8.78 -5.49
C GLU A 234 -10.24 8.73 -4.21
N CYS A 235 -10.24 9.80 -3.42
CA CYS A 235 -9.54 9.83 -2.14
C CYS A 235 -10.20 8.89 -1.10
N ASP A 236 -11.53 8.76 -1.13
CA ASP A 236 -12.26 7.87 -0.20
C ASP A 236 -11.84 6.39 -0.32
N LYS A 237 -11.28 5.97 -1.44
CA LYS A 237 -10.72 4.63 -1.64
C LYS A 237 -9.54 4.32 -0.71
N LEU A 238 -8.90 5.35 -0.14
CA LEU A 238 -7.82 5.17 0.84
C LEU A 238 -8.34 4.83 2.25
N ARG A 239 -9.65 4.89 2.47
CA ARG A 239 -10.27 4.55 3.76
C ARG A 239 -10.09 3.06 4.07
N GLY A 240 -9.81 2.76 5.34
CA GLY A 240 -9.57 1.40 5.81
C GLY A 240 -8.13 0.91 5.64
N LEU A 241 -7.27 1.62 4.88
CA LEU A 241 -5.86 1.30 4.80
C LEU A 241 -5.14 1.56 6.13
N PRO A 242 -4.15 0.74 6.50
CA PRO A 242 -3.25 1.07 7.60
C PRO A 242 -2.50 2.38 7.36
N VAL A 243 -2.43 3.23 8.38
CA VAL A 243 -1.67 4.49 8.30
C VAL A 243 -0.21 4.24 7.94
N ALA A 244 0.39 3.17 8.47
CA ALA A 244 1.76 2.77 8.17
C ALA A 244 1.95 2.40 6.68
N TYR A 245 0.95 1.73 6.06
CA TYR A 245 0.95 1.44 4.63
C TYR A 245 0.93 2.73 3.80
N VAL A 246 0.02 3.65 4.13
CA VAL A 246 -0.06 4.97 3.46
C VAL A 246 1.25 5.75 3.62
N GLN A 247 1.88 5.70 4.80
CA GLN A 247 3.16 6.36 5.03
C GLN A 247 4.30 5.75 4.19
N ARG A 248 4.36 4.42 4.11
CA ARG A 248 5.37 3.70 3.32
C ARG A 248 5.23 3.94 1.83
N HIS A 249 3.99 3.97 1.33
CA HIS A 249 3.67 4.12 -0.09
C HIS A 249 3.21 5.52 -0.47
N ARG A 250 3.49 6.53 0.38
CA ARG A 250 2.98 7.90 0.19
C ARG A 250 3.26 8.46 -1.20
N GLN A 251 4.50 8.42 -1.64
CA GLN A 251 4.90 8.97 -2.94
C GLN A 251 4.20 8.27 -4.11
N GLU A 252 4.06 6.97 -4.04
CA GLU A 252 3.36 6.18 -5.05
C GLU A 252 1.86 6.50 -5.09
N LEU A 253 1.22 6.63 -3.92
CA LEU A 253 -0.18 7.01 -3.84
C LEU A 253 -0.42 8.45 -4.33
N GLU A 254 0.47 9.40 -3.99
CA GLU A 254 0.46 10.75 -4.53
C GLU A 254 0.57 10.75 -6.06
N GLN A 255 1.49 9.94 -6.60
CA GLN A 255 1.67 9.80 -8.04
C GLN A 255 0.46 9.17 -8.75
N GLN A 256 -0.11 8.11 -8.20
CA GLN A 256 -1.32 7.46 -8.75
C GLN A 256 -2.52 8.42 -8.76
N LEU A 257 -2.69 9.19 -7.70
CA LEU A 257 -3.72 10.22 -7.62
C LEU A 257 -3.45 11.33 -8.65
N LEU A 258 -2.19 11.76 -8.80
CA LEU A 258 -1.79 12.77 -9.77
C LEU A 258 -2.05 12.32 -11.21
N GLU A 259 -1.67 11.10 -11.56
CA GLU A 259 -1.90 10.55 -12.90
C GLU A 259 -3.38 10.54 -13.26
N LYS A 260 -4.25 10.16 -12.33
CA LYS A 260 -5.71 10.23 -12.56
C LYS A 260 -6.18 11.66 -12.75
N LEU A 261 -5.70 12.59 -11.91
CA LEU A 261 -6.09 14.00 -12.00
C LEU A 261 -5.67 14.63 -13.34
N MET A 262 -4.50 14.27 -13.84
CA MET A 262 -3.99 14.71 -15.15
C MET A 262 -4.83 14.20 -16.34
N THR A 263 -5.65 13.17 -16.16
CA THR A 263 -6.57 12.71 -17.24
C THR A 263 -7.85 13.54 -17.33
N GLU A 264 -8.18 14.33 -16.31
CA GLU A 264 -9.41 15.10 -16.25
C GLU A 264 -9.47 16.22 -17.32
N PRO A 265 -10.63 16.40 -17.99
CA PRO A 265 -10.78 17.42 -19.01
C PRO A 265 -10.50 18.82 -18.51
N GLU A 266 -10.94 19.14 -17.29
CA GLU A 266 -10.73 20.44 -16.65
C GLU A 266 -9.24 20.75 -16.49
N VAL A 267 -8.44 19.76 -16.11
CA VAL A 267 -6.98 19.90 -15.95
C VAL A 267 -6.32 20.16 -17.31
N LYS A 268 -6.72 19.42 -18.33
CA LYS A 268 -6.17 19.57 -19.69
C LYS A 268 -6.57 20.88 -20.36
N ASN A 269 -7.86 21.25 -20.28
CA ASN A 269 -8.40 22.42 -20.97
C ASN A 269 -7.84 23.74 -20.43
N TYR A 270 -7.57 23.82 -19.13
CA TYR A 270 -7.01 25.00 -18.47
C TYR A 270 -5.50 24.90 -18.26
N GLN A 271 -4.85 23.86 -18.80
CA GLN A 271 -3.41 23.62 -18.65
C GLN A 271 -2.95 23.69 -17.18
N LEU A 272 -3.72 22.99 -16.32
CA LEU A 272 -3.49 23.02 -14.90
C LEU A 272 -2.31 22.11 -14.50
N ARG A 273 -1.54 22.55 -13.52
CA ARG A 273 -0.50 21.77 -12.87
C ARG A 273 -0.91 21.43 -11.43
N PRO A 274 -1.44 20.23 -11.21
CA PRO A 274 -1.77 19.81 -9.86
C PRO A 274 -0.53 19.31 -9.12
N GLU A 275 -0.45 19.64 -7.83
CA GLU A 275 0.44 19.06 -6.86
C GLU A 275 -0.39 18.38 -5.77
N ILE A 276 -0.07 17.13 -5.42
CA ILE A 276 -0.78 16.36 -4.41
C ILE A 276 0.14 16.10 -3.25
N LYS A 277 -0.36 16.33 -2.04
CA LYS A 277 0.35 16.09 -0.80
C LYS A 277 -0.53 15.30 0.16
N ILE A 278 -0.10 14.08 0.50
CA ILE A 278 -0.77 13.22 1.47
C ILE A 278 -0.09 13.39 2.83
N THR A 279 -0.91 13.65 3.86
CA THR A 279 -0.48 13.67 5.26
C THR A 279 -1.07 12.44 5.96
N PRO A 280 -0.26 11.38 6.19
CA PRO A 280 -0.73 10.16 6.81
C PRO A 280 -1.23 10.37 8.24
N GLY A 281 -2.32 9.72 8.59
CA GLY A 281 -2.93 9.77 9.92
C GLY A 281 -4.27 9.03 9.93
N ALA A 282 -4.87 8.82 11.12
CA ALA A 282 -6.25 8.33 11.22
C ALA A 282 -7.24 9.28 10.53
N ASP A 283 -6.96 10.58 10.62
CA ASP A 283 -7.53 11.64 9.81
C ASP A 283 -6.53 11.95 8.68
N LEU A 284 -6.65 11.22 7.58
CA LEU A 284 -5.78 11.38 6.41
C LEU A 284 -6.03 12.74 5.76
N GLY A 285 -4.98 13.56 5.61
CA GLY A 285 -5.04 14.80 4.85
C GLY A 285 -4.63 14.58 3.40
N VAL A 286 -5.49 14.98 2.45
CA VAL A 286 -5.15 15.03 1.01
C VAL A 286 -5.28 16.46 0.53
N ASN A 287 -4.13 17.13 0.38
CA ASN A 287 -4.07 18.51 -0.08
C ASN A 287 -3.68 18.53 -1.56
N ILE A 288 -4.55 19.10 -2.38
CA ILE A 288 -4.32 19.28 -3.80
C ILE A 288 -4.25 20.77 -4.10
N MET A 289 -3.10 21.21 -4.55
CA MET A 289 -2.89 22.55 -5.09
C MET A 289 -2.91 22.47 -6.61
N ILE A 290 -3.74 23.27 -7.24
CA ILE A 290 -3.86 23.30 -8.70
C ILE A 290 -3.54 24.70 -9.18
N GLU A 291 -2.47 24.86 -9.94
CA GLU A 291 -2.07 26.13 -10.51
C GLU A 291 -2.11 26.06 -12.03
N SER A 292 -2.24 27.20 -12.68
CA SER A 292 -2.11 27.35 -14.14
C SER A 292 -0.94 28.26 -14.44
N ASP A 293 -0.11 27.88 -15.41
CA ASP A 293 0.95 28.77 -15.91
C ASP A 293 0.43 29.74 -16.95
N ASP A 294 -0.67 29.39 -17.62
CA ASP A 294 -1.19 30.12 -18.77
C ASP A 294 -2.28 31.11 -18.39
N TYR A 295 -3.09 30.79 -17.36
CA TYR A 295 -4.28 31.56 -17.06
C TYR A 295 -4.39 31.90 -15.57
N LYS A 296 -4.91 33.11 -15.30
CA LYS A 296 -5.41 33.55 -13.99
C LYS A 296 -6.85 33.97 -14.13
N ILE A 297 -7.75 33.20 -13.57
CA ILE A 297 -9.19 33.45 -13.64
C ILE A 297 -9.72 33.49 -12.21
N TRP A 298 -10.36 34.55 -11.82
CA TRP A 298 -11.00 34.65 -10.52
C TRP A 298 -12.27 35.47 -10.59
N PHE A 299 -13.20 35.16 -9.69
CA PHE A 299 -14.44 35.88 -9.49
C PHE A 299 -14.54 36.25 -8.02
N GLU A 300 -14.80 37.51 -7.73
CA GLU A 300 -14.95 38.00 -6.38
C GLU A 300 -16.27 38.79 -6.27
N GLY A 301 -17.02 38.51 -5.19
CA GLY A 301 -18.15 39.35 -4.76
C GLY A 301 -17.74 40.22 -3.59
N TYR A 302 -18.14 41.48 -3.60
CA TYR A 302 -17.78 42.47 -2.57
C TYR A 302 -19.02 42.99 -1.88
N GLY A 303 -18.97 43.02 -0.53
CA GLY A 303 -19.94 43.69 0.33
C GLY A 303 -19.22 44.68 1.26
N ASP A 304 -19.39 45.97 1.04
CA ASP A 304 -18.73 47.05 1.78
C ASP A 304 -19.62 47.54 2.94
N ILE A 305 -19.16 47.41 4.17
CA ILE A 305 -19.82 47.85 5.41
C ILE A 305 -19.21 49.19 5.80
N GLY A 306 -20.05 50.20 5.94
CA GLY A 306 -19.64 51.58 6.24
C GLY A 306 -19.43 52.45 5.01
N ARG A 307 -19.87 51.97 3.82
CA ARG A 307 -19.90 52.74 2.57
C ARG A 307 -21.34 52.97 2.15
N ASP A 308 -21.69 54.24 1.95
CA ASP A 308 -23.11 54.61 1.65
C ASP A 308 -23.54 54.29 0.21
N LYS A 309 -22.62 54.30 -0.72
CA LYS A 309 -22.90 54.05 -2.13
C LYS A 309 -21.99 52.96 -2.70
N GLU A 310 -22.47 52.25 -3.69
CA GLU A 310 -21.71 51.19 -4.38
C GLU A 310 -21.15 50.14 -3.40
N ASN A 311 -21.98 49.77 -2.40
CA ASN A 311 -21.55 48.88 -1.33
C ASN A 311 -21.69 47.38 -1.68
N LEU A 312 -22.26 47.04 -2.83
CA LEU A 312 -22.40 45.70 -3.29
C LEU A 312 -21.92 45.61 -4.78
N SER A 313 -20.87 44.83 -5.03
CA SER A 313 -20.34 44.67 -6.37
C SER A 313 -19.79 43.26 -6.59
N GLY A 314 -19.62 42.89 -7.85
CA GLY A 314 -18.96 41.67 -8.27
C GLY A 314 -17.89 41.97 -9.32
N LYS A 315 -16.77 41.25 -9.27
CA LYS A 315 -15.66 41.44 -10.20
C LYS A 315 -15.22 40.10 -10.79
N ALA A 316 -15.05 40.08 -12.11
CA ALA A 316 -14.45 38.98 -12.84
C ALA A 316 -13.11 39.43 -13.39
N HIS A 317 -12.13 38.56 -13.35
CA HIS A 317 -10.80 38.77 -13.92
C HIS A 317 -10.44 37.57 -14.80
N LEU A 318 -9.98 37.86 -16.02
CA LEU A 318 -9.55 36.89 -17.03
C LEU A 318 -8.15 37.29 -17.49
N GLY A 319 -7.15 36.67 -16.94
CA GLY A 319 -5.75 36.92 -17.26
C GLY A 319 -5.10 35.81 -18.07
N LYS A 320 -4.20 36.17 -18.96
CA LYS A 320 -3.31 35.25 -19.66
C LYS A 320 -1.87 35.61 -19.39
N MET A 321 -1.13 34.63 -18.92
CA MET A 321 0.32 34.77 -18.70
C MET A 321 1.03 34.81 -20.05
N ILE A 322 1.85 35.83 -20.27
CA ILE A 322 2.71 36.00 -21.46
C ILE A 322 4.17 35.65 -21.15
N SER A 323 4.51 35.62 -19.88
CA SER A 323 5.76 35.10 -19.32
C SER A 323 5.52 34.57 -17.91
N PRO A 324 6.48 33.89 -17.26
CA PRO A 324 6.33 33.45 -15.86
C PRO A 324 6.01 34.56 -14.86
N HIS A 325 6.27 35.80 -15.24
CA HIS A 325 6.11 36.99 -14.37
C HIS A 325 5.13 38.02 -14.91
N ASP A 326 4.65 37.88 -16.15
CA ASP A 326 3.90 38.92 -16.84
C ASP A 326 2.54 38.40 -17.29
N GLU A 327 1.50 39.16 -16.95
CA GLU A 327 0.11 38.87 -17.29
C GLU A 327 -0.51 40.02 -18.07
N ILE A 328 -1.28 39.71 -19.11
CA ILE A 328 -2.26 40.62 -19.71
C ILE A 328 -3.65 40.13 -19.37
N PHE A 329 -4.54 41.05 -19.00
CA PHE A 329 -5.85 40.66 -18.49
C PHE A 329 -6.96 41.60 -18.90
N GLY A 330 -8.21 41.09 -18.82
CA GLY A 330 -9.44 41.83 -18.81
C GLY A 330 -10.16 41.70 -17.47
N GLU A 331 -10.75 42.79 -17.02
CA GLU A 331 -11.60 42.84 -15.84
C GLU A 331 -13.01 43.31 -16.19
N ALA A 332 -14.02 42.71 -15.57
CA ALA A 332 -15.40 43.17 -15.61
C ALA A 332 -15.91 43.31 -14.18
N GLU A 333 -16.40 44.49 -13.85
CA GLU A 333 -17.00 44.79 -12.53
C GLU A 333 -18.45 45.17 -12.72
N VAL A 334 -19.35 44.63 -11.94
CA VAL A 334 -20.74 45.01 -11.86
C VAL A 334 -21.04 45.60 -10.48
N ILE A 335 -21.57 46.81 -10.42
CA ILE A 335 -22.06 47.43 -9.22
C ILE A 335 -23.56 47.12 -9.12
N LEU A 336 -23.94 46.32 -8.14
CA LEU A 336 -25.29 45.77 -8.03
C LEU A 336 -26.32 46.80 -7.58
N ASN A 337 -25.91 47.82 -6.86
CA ASN A 337 -26.80 48.88 -6.34
C ASN A 337 -27.54 49.67 -7.47
N ASN A 338 -26.88 49.86 -8.60
CA ASN A 338 -27.38 50.59 -9.74
C ASN A 338 -27.22 49.86 -11.10
N VAL A 339 -26.82 48.60 -11.04
CA VAL A 339 -26.56 47.72 -12.18
C VAL A 339 -25.60 48.38 -13.20
N GLN A 340 -24.55 48.99 -12.72
CA GLN A 340 -23.55 49.65 -13.56
C GLN A 340 -22.39 48.68 -13.84
N TRP A 341 -22.05 48.52 -15.14
CA TRP A 341 -20.90 47.75 -15.57
C TRP A 341 -19.68 48.64 -15.80
N ARG A 342 -18.54 48.16 -15.34
CA ARG A 342 -17.23 48.79 -15.58
C ARG A 342 -16.31 47.71 -16.16
N PHE A 343 -15.61 48.04 -17.23
CA PHE A 343 -14.65 47.14 -17.84
C PHE A 343 -13.25 47.73 -17.76
N GLY A 344 -12.25 46.86 -17.72
CA GLY A 344 -10.88 47.25 -17.73
C GLY A 344 -10.02 46.24 -18.47
N THR A 345 -8.91 46.69 -19.02
CA THR A 345 -7.86 45.83 -19.57
C THR A 345 -6.54 46.28 -18.98
N GLY A 346 -5.63 45.36 -18.73
CA GLY A 346 -4.43 45.72 -18.03
C GLY A 346 -3.28 44.74 -18.19
N TYR A 347 -2.24 45.09 -17.50
CA TYR A 347 -1.03 44.30 -17.42
C TYR A 347 -0.58 44.21 -15.97
N THR A 348 -0.08 43.04 -15.56
CA THR A 348 0.54 42.81 -14.24
C THR A 348 1.92 42.22 -14.39
N HIS A 349 2.87 42.76 -13.62
CA HIS A 349 4.18 42.15 -13.41
C HIS A 349 4.24 41.55 -11.99
N TYR A 350 4.59 40.26 -11.89
CA TYR A 350 4.66 39.52 -10.63
C TYR A 350 6.10 39.29 -10.17
N TRP A 351 6.32 39.36 -8.85
CA TRP A 351 7.49 38.85 -8.17
C TRP A 351 7.04 37.95 -7.00
N GLY A 352 7.06 36.66 -7.26
CA GLY A 352 6.47 35.67 -6.36
C GLY A 352 4.94 35.79 -6.29
N LYS A 353 4.39 35.96 -5.09
CA LYS A 353 2.94 36.15 -4.83
C LYS A 353 2.52 37.64 -4.77
N SER A 354 3.43 38.54 -5.03
CA SER A 354 3.21 39.99 -5.07
C SER A 354 3.27 40.50 -6.51
N GLY A 355 2.70 41.63 -6.78
CA GLY A 355 2.69 42.16 -8.15
C GLY A 355 2.32 43.65 -8.24
N TRP A 356 2.69 44.23 -9.36
CA TRP A 356 2.27 45.55 -9.76
C TRP A 356 1.42 45.45 -11.01
N SER A 357 0.24 46.16 -11.02
CA SER A 357 -0.71 46.12 -12.13
C SER A 357 -1.00 47.54 -12.63
N TYR A 358 -1.14 47.65 -13.94
CA TYR A 358 -1.70 48.78 -14.63
C TYR A 358 -3.03 48.36 -15.28
N VAL A 359 -4.10 49.14 -15.02
CA VAL A 359 -5.44 48.87 -15.55
C VAL A 359 -5.96 50.12 -16.23
N ARG A 360 -6.36 49.98 -17.48
CA ARG A 360 -7.08 51.02 -18.23
C ARG A 360 -8.58 50.73 -18.23
N ARG A 361 -9.38 51.62 -17.68
CA ARG A 361 -10.84 51.50 -17.68
C ARG A 361 -11.47 51.87 -19.03
N ILE A 362 -12.45 51.13 -19.46
CA ILE A 362 -13.16 51.28 -20.73
C ILE A 362 -14.65 51.47 -20.42
N PRO A 363 -15.39 52.43 -21.01
CA PRO A 363 -14.96 53.45 -22.05
C PRO A 363 -14.36 54.71 -21.46
N ILE A 364 -14.31 54.88 -20.14
CA ILE A 364 -13.98 56.15 -19.44
C ILE A 364 -12.56 56.62 -19.76
N GLY A 365 -11.61 55.69 -19.98
CA GLY A 365 -10.24 56.01 -20.33
C GLY A 365 -9.34 56.31 -19.12
N ASP A 366 -9.82 56.15 -17.90
CA ASP A 366 -9.06 56.36 -16.69
C ASP A 366 -8.06 55.20 -16.45
N ASN A 367 -6.97 55.53 -15.79
CA ASN A 367 -5.90 54.57 -15.46
C ASN A 367 -5.86 54.31 -13.95
N ASN A 368 -5.74 53.03 -13.59
CA ASN A 368 -5.50 52.63 -12.23
C ASN A 368 -4.13 51.93 -12.11
N TYR A 369 -3.41 52.23 -11.06
CA TYR A 369 -2.14 51.62 -10.72
C TYR A 369 -2.33 50.88 -9.40
N ARG A 370 -2.08 49.58 -9.40
CA ARG A 370 -2.30 48.73 -8.22
C ARG A 370 -1.00 48.04 -7.84
N LEU A 371 -0.66 48.08 -6.56
CA LEU A 371 0.43 47.33 -5.97
C LEU A 371 -0.17 46.36 -4.95
N GLU A 372 0.09 45.07 -5.11
CA GLU A 372 -0.28 44.04 -4.16
C GLU A 372 0.96 43.38 -3.58
N TYR A 373 1.02 43.31 -2.23
CA TYR A 373 2.12 42.70 -1.51
C TYR A 373 1.59 41.58 -0.59
N SER A 374 1.97 40.32 -0.87
CA SER A 374 1.61 39.15 -0.06
C SER A 374 2.61 38.98 1.09
N MET A 375 2.21 39.34 2.32
CA MET A 375 3.03 39.18 3.53
C MET A 375 3.07 37.72 4.02
N SER A 376 1.97 37.00 3.82
CA SER A 376 1.83 35.59 4.18
C SER A 376 0.70 34.95 3.35
N PRO A 377 0.47 33.63 3.45
CA PRO A 377 -0.66 32.99 2.77
C PRO A 377 -2.04 33.56 3.18
N LYS A 378 -2.14 34.24 4.33
CA LYS A 378 -3.38 34.80 4.85
C LYS A 378 -3.48 36.32 4.76
N TRP A 379 -2.34 37.00 4.69
CA TRP A 379 -2.29 38.48 4.75
C TRP A 379 -1.77 39.09 3.46
N ARG A 380 -2.54 40.05 2.89
CA ARG A 380 -2.17 40.82 1.68
C ARG A 380 -2.39 42.30 1.91
N LEU A 381 -1.44 43.11 1.46
CA LEU A 381 -1.58 44.57 1.39
C LEU A 381 -1.90 44.97 -0.04
N ARG A 382 -2.78 45.93 -0.22
CA ARG A 382 -3.09 46.56 -1.52
C ARG A 382 -2.98 48.07 -1.43
N VAL A 383 -2.32 48.66 -2.39
CA VAL A 383 -2.31 50.09 -2.63
C VAL A 383 -2.78 50.33 -4.04
N GLU A 384 -3.79 51.17 -4.22
CA GLU A 384 -4.36 51.44 -5.55
C GLU A 384 -4.54 52.95 -5.74
N HIS A 385 -4.05 53.47 -6.88
CA HIS A 385 -4.22 54.85 -7.30
C HIS A 385 -5.20 54.89 -8.50
N PHE A 386 -6.26 55.69 -8.37
CA PHE A 386 -7.28 55.95 -9.39
C PHE A 386 -7.03 57.30 -10.00
N SER A 387 -6.57 57.35 -11.28
CA SER A 387 -6.16 58.63 -11.91
C SER A 387 -7.37 59.52 -12.24
N GLY A 388 -8.54 58.96 -12.49
CA GLY A 388 -9.74 59.74 -12.81
C GLY A 388 -10.23 60.60 -11.67
N ASP A 389 -10.22 60.07 -10.46
CA ASP A 389 -10.68 60.76 -9.25
C ASP A 389 -9.52 61.30 -8.40
N ASN A 390 -8.28 61.11 -8.84
CA ASN A 390 -7.06 61.39 -8.08
C ASN A 390 -7.10 60.85 -6.62
N ARG A 391 -7.62 59.59 -6.50
CA ARG A 391 -7.88 58.94 -5.23
C ARG A 391 -6.92 57.81 -5.00
N ASN A 392 -6.46 57.71 -3.75
CA ASN A 392 -5.63 56.58 -3.31
C ASN A 392 -6.43 55.69 -2.34
N GLU A 393 -6.31 54.38 -2.51
CA GLU A 393 -6.84 53.41 -1.56
C GLU A 393 -5.68 52.57 -1.00
N PHE A 394 -5.74 52.37 0.34
CA PHE A 394 -4.87 51.44 1.05
C PHE A 394 -5.73 50.39 1.69
N ALA A 395 -5.37 49.12 1.53
CA ALA A 395 -6.15 48.04 2.06
C ALA A 395 -5.30 46.93 2.65
N VAL A 396 -5.82 46.32 3.73
CA VAL A 396 -5.25 45.15 4.37
C VAL A 396 -6.27 44.03 4.31
N ARG A 397 -5.96 42.98 3.58
CA ARG A 397 -6.82 41.81 3.38
C ARG A 397 -6.36 40.67 4.30
N TYR A 398 -7.31 40.04 4.98
CA TYR A 398 -7.12 38.80 5.73
C TYR A 398 -8.01 37.70 5.15
N ARG A 399 -7.42 36.57 4.76
CA ARG A 399 -8.14 35.38 4.28
C ARG A 399 -8.66 34.60 5.49
N ILE A 400 -9.97 34.59 5.70
CA ILE A 400 -10.67 33.86 6.78
C ILE A 400 -10.81 32.39 6.38
N HIS A 401 -11.28 32.15 5.16
CA HIS A 401 -11.50 30.84 4.55
C HIS A 401 -11.20 30.89 3.05
N GLU A 402 -11.19 29.75 2.37
CA GLU A 402 -10.98 29.70 0.92
C GLU A 402 -12.00 30.52 0.13
N PHE A 403 -13.24 30.58 0.62
CA PHE A 403 -14.35 31.32 -0.01
C PHE A 403 -14.60 32.70 0.59
N LEU A 404 -13.91 33.09 1.66
CA LEU A 404 -14.20 34.32 2.38
C LEU A 404 -12.93 35.03 2.82
N SER A 405 -12.83 36.30 2.46
CA SER A 405 -11.81 37.21 2.97
C SER A 405 -12.46 38.48 3.54
N ALA A 406 -11.78 39.12 4.48
CA ALA A 406 -12.12 40.44 4.96
C ALA A 406 -11.01 41.42 4.62
N GLU A 407 -11.37 42.60 4.12
CA GLU A 407 -10.39 43.63 3.74
C GLU A 407 -10.79 44.95 4.42
N TYR A 408 -9.90 45.52 5.18
CA TYR A 408 -10.07 46.86 5.73
C TYR A 408 -9.49 47.88 4.72
N VAL A 409 -10.34 48.81 4.25
CA VAL A 409 -9.99 49.75 3.19
C VAL A 409 -10.00 51.19 3.75
N TYR A 410 -8.96 51.94 3.42
CA TYR A 410 -8.83 53.36 3.66
C TYR A 410 -8.74 54.11 2.34
N GLY A 411 -9.74 54.94 2.01
CA GLY A 411 -9.85 55.70 0.78
C GLY A 411 -9.58 57.21 0.92
N GLY A 412 -8.72 57.60 1.85
CA GLY A 412 -8.35 59.00 2.09
C GLY A 412 -9.28 59.79 2.99
N LYS A 413 -10.58 59.66 2.84
CA LYS A 413 -11.60 60.27 3.72
C LYS A 413 -12.53 59.25 4.37
N ASP A 414 -12.67 58.09 3.74
CA ASP A 414 -13.61 57.07 4.13
C ASP A 414 -12.89 55.80 4.56
N PHE A 415 -13.38 55.17 5.62
CA PHE A 415 -12.98 53.83 6.07
C PHE A 415 -14.14 52.90 5.90
N TYR A 416 -13.90 51.72 5.37
CA TYR A 416 -14.95 50.69 5.30
C TYR A 416 -14.34 49.29 5.42
N LEU A 417 -15.15 48.37 5.87
CA LEU A 417 -14.82 46.96 5.88
C LEU A 417 -15.45 46.27 4.66
N ARG A 418 -14.62 45.67 3.86
CA ARG A 418 -15.03 44.90 2.68
C ARG A 418 -15.02 43.41 3.01
N LEU A 419 -16.15 42.77 2.87
CA LEU A 419 -16.23 41.31 2.83
C LEU A 419 -16.10 40.83 1.37
N ILE A 420 -15.27 39.86 1.14
CA ILE A 420 -14.95 39.36 -0.21
C ILE A 420 -15.30 37.89 -0.26
N GLY A 421 -16.32 37.57 -1.06
CA GLY A 421 -16.62 36.20 -1.46
C GLY A 421 -15.76 35.79 -2.65
N ASN A 422 -14.90 34.80 -2.48
CA ASN A 422 -14.12 34.20 -3.58
C ASN A 422 -14.95 33.05 -4.16
N LEU A 423 -15.36 33.15 -5.41
CA LEU A 423 -16.27 32.20 -6.07
C LEU A 423 -15.53 31.17 -6.92
#